data_07aec18b168f98623d9b3f106f7cf976
#
_entry.id   07aec18b168f98623d9b3f106f7cf976
#
_cell.length_a   1.000
_cell.length_b   1.000
_cell.length_c   1.000
_cell.angle_alpha   90.00
_cell.angle_beta   90.00
_cell.angle_gamma   90.00
#
_symmetry.space_group_name_H-M   'P 1'
#
loop_
_entity.id
_entity.type
_entity.pdbx_description
1 polymer ?
#
loop_
_entity_poly.entity_id
_entity_poly.type
_entity_poly.pdbx_seq_one_letter_code
_entity_poly.pdbx_strand_id
1 'polypeptide(L)'
;MGAIEFVDSWYYSTVYYIFLLAITWITVLYYMGSNGQKILRAEDKPFQMSSFLLTLLFAFFMGLRPFATEFGDSNGYANYYSNSVTSFQPFNIHTEWLWYNIQVVCKSIGLNTHEFFLFTDLVYFGAMYVCSAILMRKNIWIALLFFLTAFQTYTYSVNGIRNGFACSIELIAISLVSGTKPQRYFSFLLMFMAFSVHRSTMIPTTAILMTLFFVKDTHLALRFWLASIAISLVAGPVVEQLFVALGFDDRMTAYIGAQHNAYNQSIFSSTGFRWDFLLYSSAPVAMIWYVTKYRRFSDPEYTAVANAYLLSNAFWIMVIRAAFSNRFAYLSWFIYPIVIAYPLLRMNVWKDQDRKTTLILFFYSAFTFFMFFIYYFGTTGFRGFDLYWWKD
;
A
#
# COMPACT_ATOMS: atom_id res chain seq x y z
N MET A 1 12.40 -10.85 21.90
CA MET A 1 11.15 -11.60 21.62
C MET A 1 11.45 -12.68 20.59
N GLY A 2 10.81 -13.85 20.66
CA GLY A 2 10.89 -14.91 19.66
C GLY A 2 9.75 -14.85 18.65
N ALA A 3 9.78 -15.74 17.64
CA ALA A 3 8.68 -15.89 16.68
C ALA A 3 7.38 -16.36 17.36
N ILE A 4 6.26 -16.10 16.70
CA ILE A 4 4.98 -16.72 17.01
C ILE A 4 5.00 -18.14 16.46
N GLU A 5 5.17 -19.13 17.34
CA GLU A 5 5.33 -20.56 16.95
C GLU A 5 4.01 -21.35 16.99
N PHE A 6 2.93 -20.79 17.55
CA PHE A 6 1.64 -21.49 17.65
C PHE A 6 0.83 -21.50 16.34
N VAL A 7 1.28 -20.74 15.32
CA VAL A 7 0.72 -20.74 13.96
C VAL A 7 1.80 -21.21 13.00
N ASP A 8 1.56 -22.33 12.33
CA ASP A 8 2.44 -22.81 11.27
C ASP A 8 2.54 -21.78 10.13
N SER A 9 3.75 -21.63 9.56
CA SER A 9 4.02 -20.65 8.50
C SER A 9 3.10 -20.80 7.28
N TRP A 10 2.70 -22.05 6.95
CA TRP A 10 1.77 -22.35 5.86
C TRP A 10 0.37 -21.75 6.07
N TYR A 11 -0.11 -21.69 7.31
CA TYR A 11 -1.44 -21.18 7.63
C TYR A 11 -1.44 -19.72 8.07
N TYR A 12 -0.26 -19.09 8.14
CA TYR A 12 -0.11 -17.75 8.70
C TYR A 12 -0.93 -16.71 7.95
N SER A 13 -0.84 -16.72 6.62
CA SER A 13 -1.64 -15.86 5.76
C SER A 13 -3.14 -16.17 5.86
N THR A 14 -3.49 -17.44 5.98
CA THR A 14 -4.89 -17.90 6.14
C THR A 14 -5.50 -17.36 7.44
N VAL A 15 -4.76 -17.46 8.55
CA VAL A 15 -5.19 -16.89 9.85
C VAL A 15 -5.37 -15.38 9.76
N TYR A 16 -4.41 -14.68 9.15
CA TYR A 16 -4.50 -13.24 8.90
C TYR A 16 -5.80 -12.86 8.17
N TYR A 17 -6.06 -13.51 7.02
CA TYR A 17 -7.20 -13.15 6.18
C TYR A 17 -8.54 -13.60 6.75
N ILE A 18 -8.64 -14.75 7.42
CA ILE A 18 -9.89 -15.18 8.10
C ILE A 18 -10.25 -14.22 9.22
N PHE A 19 -9.28 -13.84 10.05
CA PHE A 19 -9.50 -12.90 11.14
C PHE A 19 -9.92 -11.52 10.60
N LEU A 20 -9.24 -11.03 9.57
CA LEU A 20 -9.56 -9.76 8.92
C LEU A 20 -10.94 -9.77 8.26
N LEU A 21 -11.30 -10.90 7.59
CA LEU A 21 -12.62 -11.12 7.00
C LEU A 21 -13.71 -11.05 8.07
N ALA A 22 -13.53 -11.77 9.18
CA ALA A 22 -14.51 -11.82 10.27
C ALA A 22 -14.77 -10.41 10.84
N ILE A 23 -13.72 -9.67 11.20
CA ILE A 23 -13.84 -8.30 11.74
C ILE A 23 -14.50 -7.35 10.73
N THR A 24 -14.06 -7.43 9.48
CA THR A 24 -14.58 -6.54 8.43
C THR A 24 -16.06 -6.79 8.19
N TRP A 25 -16.46 -8.04 8.07
CA TRP A 25 -17.85 -8.38 7.77
C TRP A 25 -18.78 -8.22 8.97
N ILE A 26 -18.31 -8.46 10.19
CA ILE A 26 -19.06 -8.06 11.40
C ILE A 26 -19.31 -6.54 11.39
N THR A 27 -18.30 -5.72 11.05
CA THR A 27 -18.45 -4.27 10.93
C THR A 27 -19.45 -3.89 9.83
N VAL A 28 -19.38 -4.54 8.67
CA VAL A 28 -20.34 -4.34 7.58
C VAL A 28 -21.75 -4.64 8.03
N LEU A 29 -21.99 -5.78 8.67
CA LEU A 29 -23.32 -6.18 9.17
C LEU A 29 -23.85 -5.20 10.22
N TYR A 30 -22.99 -4.72 11.12
CA TYR A 30 -23.37 -3.75 12.14
C TYR A 30 -23.90 -2.44 11.54
N TYR A 31 -23.21 -1.91 10.50
CA TYR A 31 -23.62 -0.65 9.87
C TYR A 31 -24.67 -0.82 8.75
N MET A 32 -24.83 -2.00 8.16
CA MET A 32 -25.87 -2.25 7.14
C MET A 32 -27.30 -2.05 7.67
N GLY A 33 -27.53 -2.34 8.95
CA GLY A 33 -28.80 -2.09 9.63
C GLY A 33 -29.04 -0.62 9.98
N SER A 34 -28.07 0.27 9.76
CA SER A 34 -28.17 1.70 10.07
C SER A 34 -28.81 2.45 8.91
N ASN A 35 -29.96 3.07 9.20
CA ASN A 35 -30.63 3.97 8.27
C ASN A 35 -30.18 5.42 8.53
N GLY A 36 -28.98 5.81 8.08
CA GLY A 36 -28.57 7.18 8.32
C GLY A 36 -27.11 7.53 8.00
N GLN A 37 -26.59 8.41 8.81
CA GLN A 37 -25.26 9.01 8.70
C GLN A 37 -24.44 8.82 10.00
N LYS A 38 -24.61 7.71 10.70
CA LYS A 38 -23.89 7.42 11.97
C LYS A 38 -22.38 7.48 11.78
N ILE A 39 -21.90 6.95 10.66
CA ILE A 39 -20.48 6.97 10.29
C ILE A 39 -19.99 8.41 10.19
N LEU A 40 -20.66 9.28 9.43
CA LEU A 40 -20.26 10.68 9.29
C LEU A 40 -20.34 11.46 10.60
N ARG A 41 -21.36 11.19 11.44
CA ARG A 41 -21.51 11.83 12.75
C ARG A 41 -20.53 11.31 13.77
N ALA A 42 -19.90 10.15 13.49
CA ALA A 42 -18.97 9.46 14.37
C ALA A 42 -19.51 9.31 15.80
N GLU A 43 -20.73 8.81 15.91
CA GLU A 43 -21.42 8.61 17.18
C GLU A 43 -20.78 7.45 18.00
N ASP A 44 -20.02 6.57 17.33
CA ASP A 44 -19.43 5.37 17.92
C ASP A 44 -18.00 5.63 18.47
N LYS A 45 -17.90 6.36 19.57
CA LYS A 45 -16.63 6.62 20.29
C LYS A 45 -15.85 5.35 20.70
N PRO A 46 -16.50 4.21 21.04
CA PRO A 46 -15.75 3.02 21.51
C PRO A 46 -14.77 2.45 20.48
N PHE A 47 -14.97 2.67 19.20
CA PHE A 47 -14.09 2.12 18.15
C PHE A 47 -12.70 2.79 18.02
N GLN A 48 -12.45 3.92 18.67
CA GLN A 48 -11.12 4.56 18.58
C GLN A 48 -10.04 3.73 19.31
N MET A 49 -10.32 3.29 20.53
CA MET A 49 -9.40 2.41 21.27
C MET A 49 -9.25 1.05 20.58
N SER A 50 -10.35 0.50 20.08
CA SER A 50 -10.34 -0.75 19.31
C SER A 50 -9.50 -0.64 18.05
N SER A 51 -9.49 0.52 17.39
CA SER A 51 -8.63 0.76 16.20
C SER A 51 -7.15 0.70 16.54
N PHE A 52 -6.75 1.29 17.67
CA PHE A 52 -5.37 1.23 18.12
C PHE A 52 -4.95 -0.20 18.50
N LEU A 53 -5.80 -0.91 19.26
CA LEU A 53 -5.55 -2.31 19.62
C LEU A 53 -5.48 -3.22 18.40
N LEU A 54 -6.36 -3.01 17.41
CA LEU A 54 -6.32 -3.75 16.16
C LEU A 54 -5.02 -3.51 15.39
N THR A 55 -4.56 -2.26 15.35
CA THR A 55 -3.28 -1.91 14.72
C THR A 55 -2.11 -2.64 15.39
N LEU A 56 -2.07 -2.62 16.73
CA LEU A 56 -1.04 -3.34 17.48
C LEU A 56 -1.13 -4.85 17.25
N LEU A 57 -2.34 -5.42 17.26
CA LEU A 57 -2.54 -6.85 17.01
C LEU A 57 -1.95 -7.28 15.66
N PHE A 58 -2.26 -6.54 14.57
CA PHE A 58 -1.68 -6.84 13.26
C PHE A 58 -0.17 -6.61 13.20
N ALA A 59 0.33 -5.53 13.83
CA ALA A 59 1.76 -5.26 13.88
C ALA A 59 2.54 -6.37 14.62
N PHE A 60 2.03 -6.84 15.76
CA PHE A 60 2.65 -7.92 16.50
C PHE A 60 2.52 -9.27 15.80
N PHE A 61 1.33 -9.58 15.26
CA PHE A 61 1.12 -10.83 14.52
C PHE A 61 2.04 -10.90 13.31
N MET A 62 2.13 -9.86 12.52
CA MET A 62 2.96 -9.83 11.31
C MET A 62 4.44 -9.68 11.62
N GLY A 63 4.80 -8.84 12.59
CA GLY A 63 6.20 -8.55 12.94
C GLY A 63 6.92 -9.70 13.65
N LEU A 64 6.20 -10.52 14.39
CA LEU A 64 6.74 -11.70 15.07
C LEU A 64 6.52 -13.00 14.30
N ARG A 65 6.24 -12.95 13.00
CA ARG A 65 6.10 -14.12 12.15
C ARG A 65 7.39 -14.97 12.12
N PRO A 66 7.30 -16.29 11.92
CA PRO A 66 8.49 -17.12 11.71
C PRO A 66 9.19 -16.74 10.40
N PHE A 67 10.49 -17.09 10.29
CA PHE A 67 11.22 -16.93 9.04
C PHE A 67 11.02 -18.18 8.20
N ALA A 68 10.29 -18.05 7.11
CA ALA A 68 9.96 -19.16 6.23
C ALA A 68 9.91 -18.71 4.77
N THR A 69 10.04 -19.65 3.85
CA THR A 69 10.04 -19.40 2.39
C THR A 69 8.71 -18.88 1.88
N GLU A 70 7.62 -19.19 2.58
CA GLU A 70 6.27 -18.72 2.31
C GLU A 70 6.10 -17.21 2.41
N PHE A 71 7.02 -16.56 3.13
CA PHE A 71 7.05 -15.10 3.27
C PHE A 71 7.99 -14.39 2.26
N GLY A 72 8.34 -15.07 1.17
CA GLY A 72 9.14 -14.50 0.09
C GLY A 72 10.51 -14.00 0.54
N ASP A 73 10.81 -12.73 0.33
CA ASP A 73 12.13 -12.13 0.60
C ASP A 73 12.47 -12.01 2.11
N SER A 74 11.57 -12.39 3.03
CA SER A 74 11.78 -12.24 4.49
C SER A 74 13.07 -12.93 4.98
N ASN A 75 13.37 -14.14 4.51
CA ASN A 75 14.61 -14.84 4.87
C ASN A 75 15.86 -14.09 4.40
N GLY A 76 15.80 -13.47 3.23
CA GLY A 76 16.89 -12.65 2.70
C GLY A 76 17.15 -11.42 3.60
N TYR A 77 16.07 -10.72 4.01
CA TYR A 77 16.19 -9.60 4.94
C TYR A 77 16.69 -10.03 6.31
N ALA A 78 16.23 -11.18 6.83
CA ALA A 78 16.69 -11.72 8.12
C ALA A 78 18.19 -12.04 8.10
N ASN A 79 18.65 -12.73 7.07
CA ASN A 79 20.06 -13.04 6.89
C ASN A 79 20.92 -11.79 6.71
N TYR A 80 20.44 -10.81 5.95
CA TYR A 80 21.14 -9.54 5.75
C TYR A 80 21.29 -8.78 7.07
N TYR A 81 20.20 -8.64 7.84
CA TYR A 81 20.21 -7.97 9.14
C TYR A 81 21.18 -8.65 10.12
N SER A 82 21.13 -9.98 10.20
CA SER A 82 21.97 -10.74 11.15
C SER A 82 23.46 -10.68 10.80
N ASN A 83 23.81 -10.81 9.52
CA ASN A 83 25.20 -11.09 9.11
C ASN A 83 25.90 -9.90 8.44
N SER A 84 25.17 -9.04 7.72
CA SER A 84 25.78 -8.01 6.87
C SER A 84 25.74 -6.60 7.44
N VAL A 85 24.87 -6.35 8.43
CA VAL A 85 24.75 -5.04 9.07
C VAL A 85 25.82 -4.88 10.14
N THR A 86 26.84 -4.05 9.91
CA THR A 86 28.00 -3.92 10.82
C THR A 86 28.32 -2.49 11.23
N SER A 87 28.25 -1.52 10.32
CA SER A 87 28.70 -0.13 10.58
C SER A 87 27.83 0.88 9.85
N PHE A 88 27.82 2.12 10.34
CA PHE A 88 27.09 3.21 9.70
C PHE A 88 27.61 3.50 8.29
N GLN A 89 26.68 3.73 7.38
CA GLN A 89 26.95 4.19 6.02
C GLN A 89 26.92 5.72 5.97
N PRO A 90 27.88 6.37 5.26
CA PRO A 90 27.84 7.79 5.06
C PRO A 90 26.60 8.19 4.23
N PHE A 91 26.18 9.43 4.38
CA PHE A 91 25.13 10.00 3.53
C PHE A 91 25.49 9.86 2.06
N ASN A 92 24.62 9.20 1.28
CA ASN A 92 24.75 9.07 -0.15
C ASN A 92 23.36 9.02 -0.80
N ILE A 93 23.03 10.03 -1.58
CA ILE A 93 21.74 10.16 -2.26
C ILE A 93 21.50 9.06 -3.32
N HIS A 94 22.57 8.42 -3.80
CA HIS A 94 22.48 7.34 -4.78
C HIS A 94 22.28 5.96 -4.15
N THR A 95 22.25 5.85 -2.82
CA THR A 95 22.03 4.61 -2.08
C THR A 95 20.88 4.75 -1.10
N GLU A 96 20.37 3.62 -0.64
CA GLU A 96 19.33 3.57 0.38
C GLU A 96 19.96 3.62 1.79
N TRP A 97 20.83 4.62 2.00
CA TRP A 97 21.67 4.80 3.18
C TRP A 97 20.87 4.84 4.50
N LEU A 98 19.67 5.43 4.47
CA LEU A 98 18.84 5.55 5.69
C LEU A 98 18.28 4.20 6.11
N TRP A 99 17.86 3.35 5.15
CA TRP A 99 17.42 2.00 5.47
C TRP A 99 18.52 1.19 6.14
N TYR A 100 19.73 1.26 5.60
CA TYR A 100 20.89 0.59 6.19
C TYR A 100 21.18 1.10 7.61
N ASN A 101 21.21 2.41 7.79
CA ASN A 101 21.51 3.01 9.09
C ASN A 101 20.43 2.75 10.14
N ILE A 102 19.15 2.67 9.77
CA ILE A 102 18.08 2.21 10.66
C ILE A 102 18.39 0.80 11.19
N GLN A 103 18.83 -0.11 10.32
CA GLN A 103 19.22 -1.46 10.73
C GLN A 103 20.42 -1.44 11.71
N VAL A 104 21.42 -0.60 11.43
CA VAL A 104 22.58 -0.43 12.33
C VAL A 104 22.13 0.08 13.70
N VAL A 105 21.25 1.08 13.75
CA VAL A 105 20.69 1.60 15.02
C VAL A 105 19.94 0.50 15.76
N CYS A 106 19.02 -0.21 15.10
CA CYS A 106 18.26 -1.29 15.71
C CYS A 106 19.18 -2.36 16.29
N LYS A 107 20.22 -2.76 15.54
CA LYS A 107 21.20 -3.75 16.01
C LYS A 107 22.06 -3.24 17.16
N SER A 108 22.46 -1.95 17.14
CA SER A 108 23.27 -1.35 18.20
C SER A 108 22.56 -1.23 19.55
N ILE A 109 21.23 -1.07 19.54
CA ILE A 109 20.40 -1.09 20.74
C ILE A 109 19.97 -2.50 21.18
N GLY A 110 20.48 -3.54 20.49
CA GLY A 110 20.31 -4.94 20.87
C GLY A 110 19.06 -5.62 20.33
N LEU A 111 18.35 -5.03 19.33
CA LEU A 111 17.22 -5.70 18.72
C LEU A 111 17.67 -6.91 17.93
N ASN A 112 17.08 -8.07 18.22
CA ASN A 112 17.24 -9.25 17.40
C ASN A 112 16.42 -9.15 16.10
N THR A 113 16.53 -10.14 15.22
CA THR A 113 15.89 -10.10 13.89
C THR A 113 14.37 -10.04 13.96
N HIS A 114 13.72 -10.76 14.87
CA HIS A 114 12.27 -10.69 15.06
C HIS A 114 11.84 -9.32 15.61
N GLU A 115 12.60 -8.75 16.52
CA GLU A 115 12.33 -7.41 17.07
C GLU A 115 12.53 -6.32 16.02
N PHE A 116 13.49 -6.48 15.12
CA PHE A 116 13.64 -5.60 13.96
C PHE A 116 12.42 -5.68 13.02
N PHE A 117 11.91 -6.88 12.72
CA PHE A 117 10.69 -7.01 11.92
C PHE A 117 9.46 -6.47 12.64
N LEU A 118 9.35 -6.70 13.95
CA LEU A 118 8.29 -6.06 14.75
C LEU A 118 8.37 -4.53 14.66
N PHE A 119 9.55 -3.96 14.75
CA PHE A 119 9.74 -2.52 14.58
C PHE A 119 9.27 -2.05 13.19
N THR A 120 9.63 -2.77 12.12
CA THR A 120 9.20 -2.41 10.76
C THR A 120 7.68 -2.49 10.59
N ASP A 121 7.03 -3.51 11.15
CA ASP A 121 5.58 -3.68 11.08
C ASP A 121 4.82 -2.72 12.01
N LEU A 122 5.39 -2.33 13.15
CA LEU A 122 4.86 -1.24 13.99
C LEU A 122 4.84 0.10 13.23
N VAL A 123 5.88 0.40 12.45
CA VAL A 123 5.89 1.59 11.58
C VAL A 123 4.87 1.43 10.46
N TYR A 124 4.81 0.27 9.82
CA TYR A 124 3.93 0.00 8.70
C TYR A 124 2.44 0.12 9.05
N PHE A 125 1.98 -0.64 10.04
CA PHE A 125 0.59 -0.59 10.48
C PHE A 125 0.28 0.68 11.28
N GLY A 126 1.24 1.18 12.05
CA GLY A 126 1.14 2.45 12.78
C GLY A 126 0.92 3.64 11.84
N ALA A 127 1.57 3.68 10.68
CA ALA A 127 1.34 4.72 9.69
C ALA A 127 -0.09 4.69 9.12
N MET A 128 -0.70 3.53 8.93
CA MET A 128 -2.10 3.41 8.51
C MET A 128 -3.04 3.99 9.58
N TYR A 129 -2.77 3.72 10.86
CA TYR A 129 -3.52 4.29 11.97
C TYR A 129 -3.36 5.81 12.03
N VAL A 130 -2.12 6.32 11.97
CA VAL A 130 -1.82 7.76 12.03
C VAL A 130 -2.45 8.49 10.85
N CYS A 131 -2.31 7.97 9.64
CA CYS A 131 -2.95 8.53 8.44
C CYS A 131 -4.48 8.56 8.60
N SER A 132 -5.08 7.47 9.07
CA SER A 132 -6.53 7.41 9.36
C SER A 132 -6.95 8.44 10.41
N ALA A 133 -6.16 8.63 11.46
CA ALA A 133 -6.44 9.61 12.51
C ALA A 133 -6.36 11.06 11.99
N ILE A 134 -5.38 11.36 11.14
CA ILE A 134 -5.20 12.70 10.56
C ILE A 134 -6.31 13.01 9.55
N LEU A 135 -6.51 12.12 8.56
CA LEU A 135 -7.41 12.39 7.44
C LEU A 135 -8.87 12.09 7.77
N MET A 136 -9.15 10.98 8.46
CA MET A 136 -10.53 10.53 8.74
C MET A 136 -11.01 10.97 10.12
N ARG A 137 -10.13 11.52 10.96
CA ARG A 137 -10.39 12.08 12.29
C ARG A 137 -11.14 11.10 13.21
N LYS A 138 -12.47 11.02 13.10
CA LYS A 138 -13.30 10.22 14.00
C LYS A 138 -13.57 8.80 13.50
N ASN A 139 -13.42 8.54 12.20
CA ASN A 139 -13.77 7.27 11.55
C ASN A 139 -12.56 6.37 11.34
N ILE A 140 -11.67 6.31 12.34
CA ILE A 140 -10.39 5.58 12.23
C ILE A 140 -10.63 4.09 12.00
N TRP A 141 -11.64 3.49 12.65
CA TRP A 141 -11.93 2.06 12.54
C TRP A 141 -12.22 1.63 11.10
N ILE A 142 -13.17 2.29 10.44
CA ILE A 142 -13.56 1.94 9.07
C ILE A 142 -12.42 2.27 8.10
N ALA A 143 -11.73 3.39 8.30
CA ALA A 143 -10.56 3.75 7.49
C ALA A 143 -9.46 2.69 7.60
N LEU A 144 -9.17 2.23 8.81
CA LEU A 144 -8.19 1.17 9.06
C LEU A 144 -8.59 -0.14 8.37
N LEU A 145 -9.88 -0.50 8.36
CA LEU A 145 -10.35 -1.67 7.62
C LEU A 145 -10.12 -1.54 6.10
N PHE A 146 -10.29 -0.33 5.52
CA PHE A 146 -9.91 -0.10 4.11
C PHE A 146 -8.42 -0.31 3.88
N PHE A 147 -7.55 0.11 4.79
CA PHE A 147 -6.12 -0.14 4.70
C PHE A 147 -5.78 -1.63 4.85
N LEU A 148 -6.30 -2.27 5.88
CA LEU A 148 -5.99 -3.68 6.19
C LEU A 148 -6.50 -4.64 5.11
N THR A 149 -7.67 -4.33 4.51
CA THR A 149 -8.25 -5.13 3.43
C THR A 149 -7.76 -4.73 2.04
N ALA A 150 -6.84 -3.77 1.92
CA ALA A 150 -6.22 -3.46 0.63
C ALA A 150 -5.36 -4.63 0.15
N PHE A 151 -5.46 -4.95 -1.13
CA PHE A 151 -4.83 -6.11 -1.75
C PHE A 151 -3.32 -6.23 -1.48
N GLN A 152 -2.61 -5.11 -1.41
CA GLN A 152 -1.16 -5.09 -1.21
C GLN A 152 -0.71 -5.14 0.26
N THR A 153 -1.60 -4.93 1.23
CA THR A 153 -1.19 -4.69 2.64
C THR A 153 -0.43 -5.86 3.24
N TYR A 154 -0.94 -7.09 3.07
CA TYR A 154 -0.23 -8.28 3.52
C TYR A 154 1.15 -8.41 2.86
N THR A 155 1.19 -8.25 1.54
CA THR A 155 2.42 -8.45 0.76
C THR A 155 3.54 -7.50 1.19
N TYR A 156 3.24 -6.23 1.46
CA TYR A 156 4.25 -5.27 1.91
C TYR A 156 4.76 -5.50 3.33
N SER A 157 3.98 -6.12 4.18
CA SER A 157 4.41 -6.53 5.51
C SER A 157 5.40 -7.72 5.45
N VAL A 158 5.24 -8.65 4.50
CA VAL A 158 6.03 -9.88 4.44
C VAL A 158 7.12 -9.89 3.37
N ASN A 159 6.81 -9.38 2.17
CA ASN A 159 7.65 -9.50 0.97
C ASN A 159 7.91 -8.14 0.32
N GLY A 160 8.65 -7.32 0.72
CA GLY A 160 8.88 -5.95 0.23
C GLY A 160 8.92 -4.98 1.39
N ILE A 161 9.37 -5.48 2.53
CA ILE A 161 9.42 -4.81 3.82
C ILE A 161 10.01 -3.39 3.70
N ARG A 162 11.12 -3.23 2.98
CA ARG A 162 11.75 -1.93 2.76
C ARG A 162 10.85 -0.96 2.00
N ASN A 163 10.19 -1.44 0.93
CA ASN A 163 9.25 -0.63 0.17
C ASN A 163 8.00 -0.29 1.02
N GLY A 164 7.46 -1.26 1.75
CA GLY A 164 6.36 -1.06 2.70
C GLY A 164 6.69 -0.02 3.76
N PHE A 165 7.87 -0.12 4.36
CA PHE A 165 8.35 0.84 5.36
C PHE A 165 8.48 2.25 4.78
N ALA A 166 9.05 2.40 3.57
CA ALA A 166 9.19 3.69 2.91
C ALA A 166 7.83 4.29 2.52
N CYS A 167 6.93 3.47 1.94
CA CYS A 167 5.56 3.90 1.62
C CYS A 167 4.76 4.28 2.88
N SER A 168 5.07 3.69 4.04
CA SER A 168 4.44 4.07 5.31
C SER A 168 4.82 5.47 5.74
N ILE A 169 6.09 5.84 5.60
CA ILE A 169 6.56 7.21 5.85
C ILE A 169 5.88 8.18 4.87
N GLU A 170 5.80 7.81 3.59
CA GLU A 170 5.12 8.60 2.57
C GLU A 170 3.61 8.75 2.83
N LEU A 171 2.98 7.73 3.41
CA LEU A 171 1.57 7.76 3.81
C LEU A 171 1.30 8.83 4.88
N ILE A 172 2.20 8.96 5.85
CA ILE A 172 2.13 10.04 6.85
C ILE A 172 2.41 11.39 6.16
N ALA A 173 3.39 11.45 5.27
CA ALA A 173 3.72 12.68 4.54
C ALA A 173 2.53 13.23 3.77
N ILE A 174 1.85 12.39 2.97
CA ILE A 174 0.68 12.83 2.18
C ILE A 174 -0.49 13.27 3.07
N SER A 175 -0.64 12.68 4.26
CA SER A 175 -1.69 13.06 5.21
C SER A 175 -1.48 14.45 5.83
N LEU A 176 -0.24 14.93 5.88
CA LEU A 176 0.15 16.20 6.48
C LEU A 176 0.31 17.35 5.47
N VAL A 177 0.43 17.03 4.19
CA VAL A 177 0.85 17.97 3.15
C VAL A 177 -0.12 19.13 2.94
N SER A 178 -1.41 18.92 3.16
CA SER A 178 -2.46 19.94 3.06
C SER A 178 -2.69 20.69 4.38
N GLY A 179 -1.97 20.35 5.44
CA GLY A 179 -2.12 20.93 6.76
C GLY A 179 -1.47 22.30 6.93
N THR A 180 -1.18 22.66 8.18
CA THR A 180 -0.49 23.91 8.57
C THR A 180 0.93 23.97 7.99
N LYS A 181 1.53 25.17 7.99
CA LYS A 181 2.91 25.34 7.51
C LYS A 181 3.91 24.37 8.18
N PRO A 182 3.95 24.23 9.52
CA PRO A 182 4.84 23.25 10.17
C PRO A 182 4.58 21.81 9.71
N GLN A 183 3.30 21.40 9.58
CA GLN A 183 2.95 20.06 9.09
C GLN A 183 3.44 19.83 7.66
N ARG A 184 3.36 20.83 6.80
CA ARG A 184 3.86 20.76 5.42
C ARG A 184 5.38 20.64 5.37
N TYR A 185 6.13 21.40 6.18
CA TYR A 185 7.58 21.23 6.26
C TYR A 185 7.98 19.86 6.78
N PHE A 186 7.26 19.36 7.78
CA PHE A 186 7.49 18.01 8.28
C PHE A 186 7.15 16.94 7.23
N SER A 187 6.10 17.16 6.42
CA SER A 187 5.78 16.29 5.27
C SER A 187 6.95 16.22 4.27
N PHE A 188 7.59 17.34 3.94
CA PHE A 188 8.77 17.32 3.04
C PHE A 188 9.95 16.57 3.64
N LEU A 189 10.17 16.69 4.95
CA LEU A 189 11.18 15.89 5.64
C LEU A 189 10.86 14.38 5.56
N LEU A 190 9.60 14.01 5.77
CA LEU A 190 9.16 12.62 5.67
C LEU A 190 9.32 12.07 4.24
N MET A 191 8.99 12.85 3.21
CA MET A 191 9.23 12.50 1.80
C MET A 191 10.72 12.23 1.53
N PHE A 192 11.59 13.09 2.04
CA PHE A 192 13.03 12.90 1.93
C PHE A 192 13.50 11.63 2.66
N MET A 193 12.97 11.35 3.85
CA MET A 193 13.25 10.12 4.60
C MET A 193 12.77 8.89 3.83
N ALA A 194 11.55 8.91 3.30
CA ALA A 194 11.00 7.81 2.49
C ALA A 194 11.89 7.51 1.28
N PHE A 195 12.31 8.53 0.55
CA PHE A 195 13.26 8.41 -0.56
C PHE A 195 14.62 7.83 -0.11
N SER A 196 15.11 8.25 1.05
CA SER A 196 16.39 7.76 1.61
C SER A 196 16.32 6.31 2.11
N VAL A 197 15.12 5.82 2.43
CA VAL A 197 14.85 4.41 2.76
C VAL A 197 14.70 3.56 1.48
N HIS A 198 13.97 4.07 0.50
CA HIS A 198 13.75 3.35 -0.77
C HIS A 198 13.56 4.33 -1.93
N ARG A 199 14.53 4.35 -2.84
CA ARG A 199 14.60 5.32 -3.93
C ARG A 199 13.35 5.36 -4.81
N SER A 200 12.67 4.23 -5.00
CA SER A 200 11.46 4.19 -5.83
C SER A 200 10.32 5.09 -5.30
N THR A 201 10.32 5.48 -4.01
CA THR A 201 9.35 6.45 -3.49
C THR A 201 9.52 7.85 -4.06
N MET A 202 10.58 8.11 -4.84
CA MET A 202 10.68 9.32 -5.65
C MET A 202 9.46 9.49 -6.57
N ILE A 203 8.83 8.39 -7.02
CA ILE A 203 7.64 8.42 -7.88
C ILE A 203 6.45 9.07 -7.16
N PRO A 204 5.94 8.54 -6.02
CA PRO A 204 4.87 9.19 -5.29
C PRO A 204 5.27 10.55 -4.72
N THR A 205 6.50 10.72 -4.23
CA THR A 205 7.01 12.03 -3.81
C THR A 205 6.89 13.07 -4.92
N THR A 206 7.35 12.76 -6.13
CA THR A 206 7.23 13.66 -7.29
C THR A 206 5.77 13.94 -7.62
N ALA A 207 4.90 12.94 -7.58
CA ALA A 207 3.47 13.12 -7.83
C ALA A 207 2.82 14.06 -6.79
N ILE A 208 3.18 13.93 -5.51
CA ILE A 208 2.71 14.83 -4.45
C ILE A 208 3.20 16.26 -4.69
N LEU A 209 4.50 16.43 -4.98
CA LEU A 209 5.08 17.75 -5.27
C LEU A 209 4.45 18.37 -6.52
N MET A 210 4.24 17.60 -7.58
CA MET A 210 3.53 18.08 -8.78
C MET A 210 2.12 18.56 -8.45
N THR A 211 1.40 17.81 -7.58
CA THR A 211 0.06 18.21 -7.12
C THR A 211 0.10 19.53 -6.34
N LEU A 212 1.09 19.73 -5.48
CA LEU A 212 1.20 20.93 -4.66
C LEU A 212 1.54 22.18 -5.48
N PHE A 213 2.40 22.06 -6.47
CA PHE A 213 2.95 23.21 -7.15
C PHE A 213 2.38 23.44 -8.56
N PHE A 214 1.98 22.37 -9.27
CA PHE A 214 1.66 22.46 -10.70
C PHE A 214 0.27 21.95 -11.06
N VAL A 215 -0.15 20.77 -10.57
CA VAL A 215 -1.36 20.08 -11.02
C VAL A 215 -2.44 20.17 -9.94
N LYS A 216 -3.08 21.31 -9.81
CA LYS A 216 -4.17 21.53 -8.83
C LYS A 216 -5.54 21.08 -9.36
N ASP A 217 -5.69 20.98 -10.67
CA ASP A 217 -6.93 20.56 -11.31
C ASP A 217 -6.98 19.03 -11.44
N THR A 218 -7.91 18.41 -10.73
CA THR A 218 -8.12 16.95 -10.78
C THR A 218 -8.57 16.48 -12.17
N HIS A 219 -9.23 17.34 -12.97
CA HIS A 219 -9.61 16.96 -14.32
C HIS A 219 -8.39 16.87 -15.25
N LEU A 220 -7.37 17.70 -15.03
CA LEU A 220 -6.10 17.58 -15.75
C LEU A 220 -5.40 16.25 -15.38
N ALA A 221 -5.33 15.92 -14.09
CA ALA A 221 -4.75 14.67 -13.62
C ALA A 221 -5.50 13.45 -14.18
N LEU A 222 -6.84 13.47 -14.24
CA LEU A 222 -7.66 12.42 -14.85
C LEU A 222 -7.37 12.25 -16.35
N ARG A 223 -7.25 13.36 -17.08
CA ARG A 223 -6.90 13.33 -18.53
C ARG A 223 -5.50 12.75 -18.73
N PHE A 224 -4.55 13.14 -17.88
CA PHE A 224 -3.19 12.58 -17.93
C PHE A 224 -3.18 11.08 -17.65
N TRP A 225 -3.95 10.62 -16.66
CA TRP A 225 -4.12 9.20 -16.37
C TRP A 225 -4.69 8.42 -17.56
N LEU A 226 -5.72 8.94 -18.23
CA LEU A 226 -6.27 8.32 -19.45
C LEU A 226 -5.26 8.33 -20.60
N ALA A 227 -4.53 9.44 -20.77
CA ALA A 227 -3.48 9.56 -21.79
C ALA A 227 -2.35 8.56 -21.57
N SER A 228 -1.98 8.27 -20.29
CA SER A 228 -0.93 7.30 -19.98
C SER A 228 -1.24 5.90 -20.49
N ILE A 229 -2.53 5.49 -20.52
CA ILE A 229 -2.95 4.21 -21.09
C ILE A 229 -2.68 4.20 -22.60
N ALA A 230 -3.10 5.25 -23.32
CA ALA A 230 -2.87 5.37 -24.75
C ALA A 230 -1.37 5.40 -25.09
N ILE A 231 -0.58 6.16 -24.33
CA ILE A 231 0.88 6.24 -24.48
C ILE A 231 1.52 4.87 -24.26
N SER A 232 1.12 4.16 -23.21
CA SER A 232 1.66 2.81 -22.91
C SER A 232 1.32 1.80 -24.01
N LEU A 233 0.11 1.87 -24.59
CA LEU A 233 -0.29 0.95 -25.66
C LEU A 233 0.48 1.21 -26.96
N VAL A 234 0.75 2.49 -27.30
CA VAL A 234 1.36 2.87 -28.59
C VAL A 234 2.90 2.92 -28.48
N ALA A 235 3.43 3.46 -27.39
CA ALA A 235 4.84 3.79 -27.22
C ALA A 235 5.49 3.16 -25.99
N GLY A 236 4.87 2.15 -25.36
CA GLY A 236 5.34 1.54 -24.12
C GLY A 236 6.82 1.19 -24.11
N PRO A 237 7.37 0.44 -25.09
CA PRO A 237 8.79 0.08 -25.10
C PRO A 237 9.73 1.28 -25.16
N VAL A 238 9.35 2.35 -25.85
CA VAL A 238 10.16 3.59 -25.94
C VAL A 238 10.16 4.31 -24.58
N VAL A 239 9.01 4.37 -23.95
CA VAL A 239 8.86 4.99 -22.62
C VAL A 239 9.65 4.20 -21.56
N GLU A 240 9.60 2.88 -21.58
CA GLU A 240 10.38 2.02 -20.69
C GLU A 240 11.89 2.25 -20.84
N GLN A 241 12.39 2.34 -22.09
CA GLN A 241 13.80 2.67 -22.36
C GLN A 241 14.19 4.06 -21.85
N LEU A 242 13.31 5.05 -21.97
CA LEU A 242 13.53 6.40 -21.44
C LEU A 242 13.68 6.36 -19.91
N PHE A 243 12.84 5.62 -19.21
CA PHE A 243 12.94 5.48 -17.74
C PHE A 243 14.20 4.75 -17.28
N VAL A 244 14.67 3.76 -18.03
CA VAL A 244 15.98 3.13 -17.79
C VAL A 244 17.09 4.15 -17.93
N ALA A 245 17.08 4.95 -19.01
CA ALA A 245 18.10 5.97 -19.26
C ALA A 245 18.13 7.06 -18.18
N LEU A 246 17.00 7.34 -17.54
CA LEU A 246 16.88 8.28 -16.43
C LEU A 246 17.34 7.71 -15.07
N GLY A 247 17.67 6.42 -14.99
CA GLY A 247 18.23 5.81 -13.78
C GLY A 247 17.28 5.76 -12.57
N PHE A 248 15.97 5.63 -12.81
CA PHE A 248 14.97 5.61 -11.74
C PHE A 248 15.11 4.43 -10.77
N ASP A 249 15.59 3.28 -11.26
CA ASP A 249 15.89 2.11 -10.44
C ASP A 249 17.01 1.32 -11.13
N ASP A 250 18.08 0.99 -10.40
CA ASP A 250 19.21 0.19 -10.92
C ASP A 250 18.75 -1.20 -11.40
N ARG A 251 17.61 -1.70 -10.87
CA ARG A 251 17.00 -2.96 -11.25
C ARG A 251 16.15 -2.86 -12.52
N MET A 252 15.75 -1.66 -12.93
CA MET A 252 14.87 -1.45 -14.08
C MET A 252 15.53 -1.93 -15.38
N THR A 253 16.84 -1.78 -15.49
CA THR A 253 17.63 -2.31 -16.61
C THR A 253 17.51 -3.84 -16.71
N ALA A 254 17.57 -4.54 -15.58
CA ALA A 254 17.40 -5.98 -15.53
C ALA A 254 15.95 -6.41 -15.85
N TYR A 255 14.95 -5.63 -15.44
CA TYR A 255 13.54 -5.94 -15.65
C TYR A 255 13.08 -5.74 -17.10
N ILE A 256 13.60 -4.73 -17.78
CA ILE A 256 13.27 -4.46 -19.20
C ILE A 256 14.03 -5.41 -20.13
N GLY A 257 15.30 -5.73 -19.82
CA GLY A 257 16.08 -6.73 -20.57
C GLY A 257 15.55 -8.18 -20.41
N ALA A 258 14.81 -8.45 -19.33
CA ALA A 258 14.27 -9.77 -19.03
C ALA A 258 13.25 -10.31 -20.05
N GLN A 259 12.57 -9.43 -20.78
CA GLN A 259 11.57 -9.83 -21.81
C GLN A 259 12.19 -10.61 -22.97
N HIS A 260 13.48 -10.50 -23.21
CA HIS A 260 14.16 -11.11 -24.36
C HIS A 260 14.94 -12.38 -24.01
N ASN A 261 14.95 -12.82 -22.75
CA ASN A 261 15.71 -13.99 -22.31
C ASN A 261 14.77 -15.07 -21.76
N ALA A 262 14.72 -16.24 -22.44
CA ALA A 262 13.84 -17.36 -22.07
C ALA A 262 14.08 -17.87 -20.63
N TYR A 263 15.30 -17.79 -20.12
CA TYR A 263 15.64 -18.11 -18.74
C TYR A 263 14.97 -17.16 -17.74
N ASN A 264 14.94 -15.87 -18.07
CA ASN A 264 14.29 -14.87 -17.23
C ASN A 264 12.76 -14.98 -17.26
N GLN A 265 12.18 -15.40 -18.41
CA GLN A 265 10.72 -15.63 -18.51
C GLN A 265 10.24 -16.78 -17.60
N SER A 266 11.09 -17.76 -17.29
CA SER A 266 10.74 -18.84 -16.35
C SER A 266 10.79 -18.41 -14.88
N ILE A 267 11.54 -17.36 -14.56
CA ILE A 267 11.73 -16.83 -13.18
C ILE A 267 10.77 -15.68 -12.89
N PHE A 268 10.41 -14.89 -13.92
CA PHE A 268 9.59 -13.69 -13.76
C PHE A 268 8.11 -14.00 -13.98
N SER A 269 7.29 -13.59 -13.03
CA SER A 269 5.83 -13.57 -13.20
C SER A 269 5.43 -12.80 -14.46
N SER A 270 4.38 -13.23 -15.14
CA SER A 270 3.83 -12.78 -16.41
C SER A 270 4.25 -11.36 -16.85
N THR A 271 4.98 -11.28 -17.96
CA THR A 271 5.32 -10.05 -18.67
C THR A 271 4.18 -9.66 -19.62
N GLY A 272 4.10 -8.39 -19.97
CA GLY A 272 3.10 -7.86 -20.88
C GLY A 272 2.13 -6.88 -20.24
N PHE A 273 1.17 -6.41 -21.00
CA PHE A 273 0.22 -5.41 -20.50
C PHE A 273 -0.75 -6.03 -19.47
N ARG A 274 -0.66 -5.58 -18.23
CA ARG A 274 -1.40 -6.11 -17.06
C ARG A 274 -2.79 -5.48 -16.94
N TRP A 275 -3.73 -5.98 -17.76
CA TRP A 275 -5.12 -5.53 -17.73
C TRP A 275 -5.82 -5.74 -16.39
N ASP A 276 -5.47 -6.81 -15.68
CA ASP A 276 -5.96 -7.13 -14.34
C ASP A 276 -5.60 -6.04 -13.33
N PHE A 277 -4.35 -5.61 -13.33
CA PHE A 277 -3.88 -4.55 -12.45
C PHE A 277 -4.40 -3.17 -12.86
N LEU A 278 -4.56 -2.92 -14.18
CA LEU A 278 -5.19 -1.70 -14.65
C LEU A 278 -6.65 -1.62 -14.19
N LEU A 279 -7.39 -2.72 -14.28
CA LEU A 279 -8.77 -2.79 -13.79
C LEU A 279 -8.85 -2.52 -12.29
N TYR A 280 -7.98 -3.15 -11.48
CA TYR A 280 -7.88 -2.88 -10.05
C TYR A 280 -7.59 -1.40 -9.78
N SER A 281 -6.61 -0.82 -10.47
CA SER A 281 -6.22 0.60 -10.33
C SER A 281 -7.30 1.57 -10.80
N SER A 282 -8.24 1.14 -11.63
CA SER A 282 -9.31 2.01 -12.15
C SER A 282 -10.42 2.32 -11.13
N ALA A 283 -10.57 1.53 -10.07
CA ALA A 283 -11.60 1.75 -9.07
C ALA A 283 -11.44 3.08 -8.29
N PRO A 284 -10.24 3.47 -7.78
CA PRO A 284 -10.03 4.80 -7.24
C PRO A 284 -10.26 5.91 -8.27
N VAL A 285 -9.87 5.68 -9.54
CA VAL A 285 -10.09 6.67 -10.62
C VAL A 285 -11.58 6.92 -10.84
N ALA A 286 -12.39 5.86 -10.83
CA ALA A 286 -13.85 5.96 -10.90
C ALA A 286 -14.42 6.72 -9.70
N MET A 287 -13.92 6.46 -8.48
CA MET A 287 -14.31 7.21 -7.27
C MET A 287 -13.93 8.69 -7.39
N ILE A 288 -12.71 9.00 -7.80
CA ILE A 288 -12.26 10.40 -8.02
C ILE A 288 -13.17 11.09 -9.03
N TRP A 289 -13.39 10.47 -10.18
CA TRP A 289 -14.25 11.02 -11.23
C TRP A 289 -15.68 11.27 -10.71
N TYR A 290 -16.25 10.29 -10.02
CA TYR A 290 -17.61 10.38 -9.48
C TYR A 290 -17.73 11.53 -8.48
N VAL A 291 -16.83 11.61 -7.52
CA VAL A 291 -16.88 12.62 -6.44
C VAL A 291 -16.61 14.02 -7.00
N THR A 292 -15.56 14.20 -7.78
CA THR A 292 -15.10 15.53 -8.21
C THR A 292 -15.87 16.06 -9.41
N LYS A 293 -16.16 15.21 -10.40
CA LYS A 293 -16.83 15.64 -11.65
C LYS A 293 -18.33 15.48 -11.59
N TYR A 294 -18.84 14.32 -11.19
CA TYR A 294 -20.27 14.07 -11.19
C TYR A 294 -20.98 14.74 -10.01
N ARG A 295 -20.44 14.54 -8.79
CA ARG A 295 -20.99 15.15 -7.56
C ARG A 295 -20.46 16.57 -7.31
N ARG A 296 -19.44 17.02 -8.02
CA ARG A 296 -18.83 18.35 -7.94
C ARG A 296 -18.37 18.75 -6.53
N PHE A 297 -17.89 17.77 -5.75
CA PHE A 297 -17.28 18.06 -4.46
C PHE A 297 -15.84 18.56 -4.66
N SER A 298 -15.49 19.61 -3.93
CA SER A 298 -14.15 20.17 -3.87
C SER A 298 -13.69 20.15 -2.41
N ASP A 299 -12.60 19.48 -2.16
CA ASP A 299 -11.93 19.41 -0.86
C ASP A 299 -10.42 19.40 -1.11
N PRO A 300 -9.64 20.37 -0.55
CA PRO A 300 -8.20 20.47 -0.82
C PRO A 300 -7.40 19.26 -0.37
N GLU A 301 -7.76 18.64 0.77
CA GLU A 301 -7.07 17.43 1.28
C GLU A 301 -7.32 16.27 0.32
N TYR A 302 -8.59 16.06 -0.09
CA TYR A 302 -8.94 15.02 -1.05
C TYR A 302 -8.31 15.25 -2.43
N THR A 303 -8.29 16.48 -2.90
CA THR A 303 -7.66 16.85 -4.19
C THR A 303 -6.17 16.50 -4.19
N ALA A 304 -5.46 16.77 -3.11
CA ALA A 304 -4.04 16.43 -3.00
C ALA A 304 -3.80 14.93 -3.10
N VAL A 305 -4.57 14.14 -2.34
CA VAL A 305 -4.49 12.68 -2.34
C VAL A 305 -4.90 12.08 -3.69
N ALA A 306 -6.00 12.56 -4.27
CA ALA A 306 -6.54 12.07 -5.54
C ALA A 306 -5.55 12.32 -6.70
N ASN A 307 -5.01 13.53 -6.79
CA ASN A 307 -4.06 13.88 -7.84
C ASN A 307 -2.73 13.13 -7.67
N ALA A 308 -2.24 12.97 -6.43
CA ALA A 308 -1.04 12.17 -6.16
C ALA A 308 -1.24 10.71 -6.60
N TYR A 309 -2.40 10.12 -6.32
CA TYR A 309 -2.74 8.77 -6.80
C TYR A 309 -2.73 8.72 -8.33
N LEU A 310 -3.46 9.63 -8.99
CA LEU A 310 -3.59 9.65 -10.46
C LEU A 310 -2.23 9.77 -11.15
N LEU A 311 -1.36 10.67 -10.66
CA LEU A 311 -0.05 10.91 -11.24
C LEU A 311 0.91 9.72 -10.99
N SER A 312 0.96 9.19 -9.77
CA SER A 312 1.78 8.01 -9.45
C SER A 312 1.33 6.78 -10.24
N ASN A 313 0.02 6.57 -10.35
CA ASN A 313 -0.54 5.44 -11.07
C ASN A 313 -0.36 5.59 -12.59
N ALA A 314 -0.47 6.81 -13.15
CA ALA A 314 -0.17 7.09 -14.54
C ALA A 314 1.30 6.76 -14.89
N PHE A 315 2.24 7.06 -13.99
CA PHE A 315 3.63 6.66 -14.15
C PHE A 315 3.75 5.13 -14.26
N TRP A 316 3.13 4.38 -13.34
CA TRP A 316 3.14 2.92 -13.42
C TRP A 316 2.54 2.39 -14.73
N ILE A 317 1.43 2.97 -15.20
CA ILE A 317 0.80 2.55 -16.46
C ILE A 317 1.76 2.70 -17.63
N MET A 318 2.60 3.72 -17.64
CA MET A 318 3.59 3.92 -18.69
C MET A 318 4.67 2.82 -18.73
N VAL A 319 4.92 2.15 -17.59
CA VAL A 319 5.87 1.02 -17.46
C VAL A 319 5.17 -0.31 -17.14
N ILE A 320 3.90 -0.44 -17.45
CA ILE A 320 3.03 -1.58 -17.06
C ILE A 320 3.51 -2.93 -17.62
N ARG A 321 4.29 -2.92 -18.70
CA ARG A 321 4.81 -4.12 -19.37
C ARG A 321 6.10 -4.63 -18.78
N ALA A 322 6.79 -3.84 -17.95
CA ALA A 322 8.04 -4.22 -17.32
C ALA A 322 7.86 -5.46 -16.43
N ALA A 323 8.89 -6.30 -16.35
CA ALA A 323 8.90 -7.38 -15.38
C ALA A 323 8.76 -6.80 -13.96
N PHE A 324 8.04 -7.53 -13.09
CA PHE A 324 7.69 -7.02 -11.75
C PHE A 324 7.00 -5.65 -11.73
N SER A 325 6.23 -5.33 -12.77
CA SER A 325 5.49 -4.06 -12.84
C SER A 325 4.56 -3.83 -11.65
N ASN A 326 4.14 -4.90 -10.93
CA ASN A 326 3.43 -4.82 -9.68
C ASN A 326 4.18 -4.03 -8.59
N ARG A 327 5.52 -4.09 -8.55
CA ARG A 327 6.33 -3.31 -7.59
C ARG A 327 6.18 -1.81 -7.82
N PHE A 328 6.07 -1.38 -9.07
CA PHE A 328 5.79 0.01 -9.42
C PHE A 328 4.31 0.39 -9.21
N ALA A 329 3.39 -0.53 -9.45
CA ALA A 329 1.98 -0.32 -9.15
C ALA A 329 1.76 -0.02 -7.66
N TYR A 330 2.47 -0.72 -6.78
CA TYR A 330 2.40 -0.56 -5.34
C TYR A 330 2.77 0.85 -4.88
N LEU A 331 3.64 1.58 -5.62
CA LEU A 331 3.98 2.97 -5.33
C LEU A 331 2.81 3.96 -5.53
N SER A 332 1.70 3.51 -6.06
CA SER A 332 0.43 4.24 -6.10
C SER A 332 -0.64 3.57 -5.23
N TRP A 333 -0.62 2.25 -5.10
CA TRP A 333 -1.65 1.51 -4.41
C TRP A 333 -1.66 1.71 -2.89
N PHE A 334 -0.55 2.16 -2.27
CA PHE A 334 -0.59 2.52 -0.86
C PHE A 334 -1.50 3.72 -0.57
N ILE A 335 -1.76 4.58 -1.57
CA ILE A 335 -2.70 5.72 -1.51
C ILE A 335 -4.15 5.27 -1.79
N TYR A 336 -4.36 4.15 -2.46
CA TYR A 336 -5.66 3.63 -2.87
C TYR A 336 -6.70 3.63 -1.73
N PRO A 337 -6.42 3.07 -0.54
CA PRO A 337 -7.37 3.04 0.57
C PRO A 337 -7.87 4.44 0.95
N ILE A 338 -7.01 5.45 0.93
CA ILE A 338 -7.39 6.83 1.24
C ILE A 338 -8.35 7.38 0.19
N VAL A 339 -8.02 7.18 -1.09
CA VAL A 339 -8.85 7.69 -2.20
C VAL A 339 -10.27 7.16 -2.12
N ILE A 340 -10.45 5.89 -1.72
CA ILE A 340 -11.78 5.30 -1.56
C ILE A 340 -12.44 5.74 -0.25
N ALA A 341 -11.71 5.67 0.87
CA ALA A 341 -12.28 5.89 2.20
C ALA A 341 -12.62 7.37 2.48
N TYR A 342 -11.81 8.30 1.99
CA TYR A 342 -11.99 9.72 2.31
C TYR A 342 -13.38 10.26 1.95
N PRO A 343 -13.89 10.12 0.71
CA PRO A 343 -15.23 10.60 0.39
C PRO A 343 -16.34 9.89 1.17
N LEU A 344 -16.12 8.63 1.53
CA LEU A 344 -17.08 7.84 2.30
C LEU A 344 -17.16 8.26 3.78
N LEU A 345 -16.06 8.71 4.36
CA LEU A 345 -15.93 8.95 5.79
C LEU A 345 -15.89 10.44 6.17
N ARG A 346 -15.60 11.32 5.21
CA ARG A 346 -15.44 12.77 5.44
C ARG A 346 -16.41 13.64 4.66
N MET A 347 -16.88 13.18 3.52
CA MET A 347 -17.71 13.97 2.63
C MET A 347 -19.13 13.45 2.65
N ASN A 348 -20.12 14.37 2.77
CA ASN A 348 -21.53 14.00 2.70
C ASN A 348 -21.97 13.86 1.24
N VAL A 349 -21.58 12.76 0.62
CA VAL A 349 -21.83 12.51 -0.82
C VAL A 349 -23.20 11.91 -1.07
N TRP A 350 -23.70 11.08 -0.15
CA TRP A 350 -24.97 10.35 -0.28
C TRP A 350 -25.90 10.58 0.90
N LYS A 351 -27.21 10.52 0.66
CA LYS A 351 -28.20 10.57 1.75
C LYS A 351 -28.12 9.33 2.66
N ASP A 352 -27.86 8.17 2.08
CA ASP A 352 -27.71 6.87 2.72
C ASP A 352 -26.23 6.49 2.88
N GLN A 353 -25.42 7.40 3.42
CA GLN A 353 -23.96 7.30 3.48
C GLN A 353 -23.48 6.02 4.14
N ASP A 354 -24.05 5.62 5.28
CA ASP A 354 -23.63 4.43 6.02
C ASP A 354 -23.78 3.16 5.17
N ARG A 355 -24.95 3.01 4.53
CA ARG A 355 -25.22 1.89 3.64
C ARG A 355 -24.27 1.85 2.45
N LYS A 356 -23.96 3.00 1.84
CA LYS A 356 -23.00 3.06 0.72
C LYS A 356 -21.58 2.74 1.17
N THR A 357 -21.17 3.29 2.31
CA THR A 357 -19.85 3.01 2.88
C THR A 357 -19.67 1.52 3.16
N THR A 358 -20.66 0.88 3.79
CA THR A 358 -20.59 -0.56 4.10
C THR A 358 -20.64 -1.44 2.86
N LEU A 359 -21.44 -1.11 1.86
CA LEU A 359 -21.46 -1.84 0.59
C LEU A 359 -20.12 -1.73 -0.14
N ILE A 360 -19.53 -0.52 -0.19
CA ILE A 360 -18.23 -0.33 -0.83
C ILE A 360 -17.13 -1.07 -0.05
N LEU A 361 -17.13 -1.02 1.28
CA LEU A 361 -16.18 -1.78 2.11
C LEU A 361 -16.35 -3.28 1.89
N PHE A 362 -17.59 -3.78 1.80
CA PHE A 362 -17.87 -5.18 1.53
C PHE A 362 -17.26 -5.62 0.19
N PHE A 363 -17.57 -4.94 -0.91
CA PHE A 363 -17.04 -5.31 -2.23
C PHE A 363 -15.52 -5.11 -2.33
N TYR A 364 -14.99 -4.07 -1.70
CA TYR A 364 -13.56 -3.81 -1.64
C TYR A 364 -12.81 -4.94 -0.92
N SER A 365 -13.28 -5.36 0.25
CA SER A 365 -12.70 -6.47 0.99
C SER A 365 -12.93 -7.81 0.30
N ALA A 366 -14.14 -8.03 -0.26
CA ALA A 366 -14.47 -9.25 -0.98
C ALA A 366 -13.54 -9.49 -2.17
N PHE A 367 -13.11 -8.44 -2.87
CA PHE A 367 -12.11 -8.58 -3.94
C PHE A 367 -10.79 -9.16 -3.39
N THR A 368 -10.26 -8.61 -2.30
CA THR A 368 -9.01 -9.12 -1.69
C THR A 368 -9.15 -10.55 -1.20
N PHE A 369 -10.27 -10.89 -0.56
CA PHE A 369 -10.53 -12.26 -0.10
C PHE A 369 -10.73 -13.22 -1.25
N PHE A 370 -11.41 -12.81 -2.34
CA PHE A 370 -11.53 -13.60 -3.55
C PHE A 370 -10.15 -13.88 -4.16
N MET A 371 -9.32 -12.84 -4.31
CA MET A 371 -7.98 -12.99 -4.84
C MET A 371 -7.15 -13.94 -3.99
N PHE A 372 -7.21 -13.82 -2.67
CA PHE A 372 -6.45 -14.67 -1.76
C PHE A 372 -6.96 -16.12 -1.75
N PHE A 373 -8.25 -16.35 -1.46
CA PHE A 373 -8.79 -17.70 -1.22
C PHE A 373 -9.11 -18.49 -2.49
N ILE A 374 -9.33 -17.83 -3.61
CA ILE A 374 -9.81 -18.46 -4.84
C ILE A 374 -8.81 -18.35 -5.97
N TYR A 375 -8.44 -17.12 -6.33
CA TYR A 375 -7.62 -16.90 -7.52
C TYR A 375 -6.17 -17.39 -7.33
N TYR A 376 -5.49 -16.97 -6.26
CA TYR A 376 -4.11 -17.41 -6.03
C TYR A 376 -3.99 -18.88 -5.67
N PHE A 377 -4.98 -19.44 -5.01
CA PHE A 377 -5.03 -20.87 -4.73
C PHE A 377 -4.95 -21.72 -6.01
N GLY A 378 -5.70 -21.32 -7.06
CA GLY A 378 -5.71 -22.04 -8.33
C GLY A 378 -4.48 -21.83 -9.23
N THR A 379 -3.79 -20.68 -9.13
CA THR A 379 -2.78 -20.27 -10.11
C THR A 379 -1.33 -20.40 -9.65
N THR A 380 -1.07 -20.32 -8.35
CA THR A 380 0.31 -20.28 -7.82
C THR A 380 0.65 -21.45 -6.91
N GLY A 381 -0.28 -22.38 -6.69
CA GLY A 381 -0.15 -23.41 -5.66
C GLY A 381 -0.07 -22.83 -4.23
N PHE A 382 -0.37 -21.54 -4.10
CA PHE A 382 -0.43 -20.87 -2.82
C PHE A 382 -1.55 -21.52 -2.00
N ARG A 383 -1.16 -22.22 -0.94
CA ARG A 383 -2.08 -22.95 -0.06
C ARG A 383 -2.72 -21.99 0.94
N GLY A 384 -3.59 -21.11 0.45
CA GLY A 384 -4.30 -20.17 1.31
C GLY A 384 -5.24 -20.87 2.28
N PHE A 385 -5.91 -21.87 1.82
CA PHE A 385 -6.72 -22.81 2.61
C PHE A 385 -6.48 -24.18 2.00
N ASP A 386 -5.77 -25.06 2.67
CA ASP A 386 -5.68 -26.44 2.22
C ASP A 386 -7.04 -27.09 2.50
N LEU A 387 -7.93 -27.00 1.51
CA LEU A 387 -9.22 -27.69 1.57
C LEU A 387 -9.07 -29.21 1.63
N TYR A 388 -7.83 -29.69 1.61
CA TYR A 388 -7.50 -31.12 1.68
C TYR A 388 -7.24 -31.64 3.09
N TRP A 389 -7.29 -30.78 4.13
CA TRP A 389 -7.12 -31.24 5.52
C TRP A 389 -8.11 -32.33 5.94
N TRP A 390 -9.20 -32.52 5.20
CA TRP A 390 -10.16 -33.63 5.42
C TRP A 390 -9.92 -34.84 4.49
N LYS A 391 -8.90 -34.87 3.65
CA LYS A 391 -8.62 -35.99 2.72
C LYS A 391 -7.57 -36.96 3.22
N ASP A 392 -6.89 -36.65 4.31
CA ASP A 392 -6.06 -37.54 5.07
C ASP A 392 -6.92 -38.14 6.22
#